data_6faf7dbc57d641215c27808af985f8c4
#
_entry.id   6faf7dbc57d641215c27808af985f8c4
#
_cell.length_a   1.000
_cell.length_b   1.000
_cell.length_c   1.000
_cell.angle_alpha   90.00
_cell.angle_beta   90.00
_cell.angle_gamma   90.00
#
_symmetry.space_group_name_H-M   'P 1'
#
loop_
_entity.id
_entity.type
_entity.pdbx_description
1 polymer ?
#
loop_
_entity_poly.entity_id
_entity_poly.type
_entity_poly.pdbx_seq_one_letter_code
_entity_poly.pdbx_strand_id
1 'polypeptide(L)'
;MGWFLLSLTQVAQAQVSAKPPPSPSYAMLIVGDSLSAEYGLPRGSGWVNLLSQRLAQSHPQWKVIKASISGETTAGGRSRIESLLKTHRPALLVIELGGNDALRGLPLASTQENLLYMAQQAKAQGARVLLLGMKVPPNYGADYNEQFAKAFAQVAKQTQSRLLPFFLEPLAAPGDWFQSDRIHPNEKAQSLMLQHTWPVLEKML
;
A
#
# COMPACT_ATOMS: atom_id res chain seq x y z
N MET A 1 -78.77 -17.31 28.18
CA MET A 1 -77.60 -16.47 28.51
C MET A 1 -76.37 -17.10 27.91
N GLY A 2 -75.95 -16.66 26.73
CA GLY A 2 -74.79 -17.19 26.02
C GLY A 2 -73.73 -16.09 25.93
N TRP A 3 -72.58 -16.35 26.43
CA TRP A 3 -71.43 -15.43 26.36
C TRP A 3 -70.59 -15.82 25.15
N PHE A 4 -70.44 -14.91 24.15
CA PHE A 4 -69.54 -14.99 23.04
C PHE A 4 -68.21 -14.40 23.47
N LEU A 5 -67.18 -15.23 23.55
CA LEU A 5 -65.79 -14.77 23.73
C LEU A 5 -65.23 -14.48 22.33
N LEU A 6 -64.97 -13.17 22.06
CA LEU A 6 -64.18 -12.73 20.89
C LEU A 6 -62.70 -12.90 21.23
N SER A 7 -62.01 -13.81 20.55
CA SER A 7 -60.56 -13.94 20.56
C SER A 7 -59.94 -12.97 19.54
N LEU A 8 -59.26 -11.96 20.05
CA LEU A 8 -58.41 -11.03 19.25
C LEU A 8 -57.07 -11.73 18.94
N THR A 9 -56.89 -12.13 17.67
CA THR A 9 -55.59 -12.58 17.16
C THR A 9 -54.74 -11.37 16.82
N GLN A 10 -53.70 -11.09 17.60
CA GLN A 10 -52.67 -10.11 17.26
C GLN A 10 -51.74 -10.66 16.17
N VAL A 11 -51.80 -10.09 15.00
CA VAL A 11 -50.85 -10.34 13.92
C VAL A 11 -49.58 -9.55 14.21
N ALA A 12 -48.51 -10.21 14.64
CA ALA A 12 -47.20 -9.63 14.79
C ALA A 12 -46.64 -9.29 13.40
N GLN A 13 -46.59 -8.01 13.05
CA GLN A 13 -45.86 -7.53 11.88
C GLN A 13 -44.36 -7.63 12.15
N ALA A 14 -43.67 -8.57 11.49
CA ALA A 14 -42.22 -8.63 11.48
C ALA A 14 -41.68 -7.42 10.71
N GLN A 15 -41.06 -6.49 11.44
CA GLN A 15 -40.30 -5.40 10.82
C GLN A 15 -39.08 -5.99 10.11
N VAL A 16 -39.10 -6.01 8.79
CA VAL A 16 -37.94 -6.30 7.96
C VAL A 16 -36.98 -5.14 8.13
N SER A 17 -35.97 -5.30 8.96
CA SER A 17 -34.88 -4.34 9.11
C SER A 17 -34.12 -4.25 7.78
N ALA A 18 -34.34 -3.20 7.02
CA ALA A 18 -33.59 -2.93 5.80
C ALA A 18 -32.10 -2.79 6.15
N LYS A 19 -31.25 -3.64 5.53
CA LYS A 19 -29.80 -3.54 5.66
C LYS A 19 -29.36 -2.14 5.21
N PRO A 20 -28.59 -1.39 6.03
CA PRO A 20 -28.16 -0.06 5.63
C PRO A 20 -27.42 -0.12 4.28
N PRO A 21 -27.51 0.91 3.44
CA PRO A 21 -26.83 0.95 2.16
C PRO A 21 -25.32 0.77 2.40
N PRO A 22 -24.62 0.04 1.52
CA PRO A 22 -23.17 -0.17 1.68
C PRO A 22 -22.49 1.19 1.70
N SER A 23 -21.68 1.43 2.74
CA SER A 23 -20.82 2.61 2.81
C SER A 23 -19.91 2.66 1.59
N PRO A 24 -19.60 3.87 1.03
CA PRO A 24 -18.70 3.97 -0.10
C PRO A 24 -17.39 3.23 0.22
N SER A 25 -16.97 2.33 -0.65
CA SER A 25 -15.73 1.59 -0.46
C SER A 25 -14.62 2.23 -1.28
N TYR A 26 -13.51 2.56 -0.61
CA TYR A 26 -12.31 3.12 -1.22
C TYR A 26 -11.29 2.02 -1.45
N ALA A 27 -10.69 1.96 -2.63
CA ALA A 27 -9.59 1.06 -2.92
C ALA A 27 -8.24 1.75 -2.68
N MET A 28 -7.35 1.06 -1.95
CA MET A 28 -5.94 1.38 -1.81
C MET A 28 -5.15 0.35 -2.62
N LEU A 29 -4.55 0.77 -3.72
CA LEU A 29 -3.73 -0.09 -4.58
C LEU A 29 -2.28 -0.01 -4.14
N ILE A 30 -1.67 -1.16 -3.82
CA ILE A 30 -0.25 -1.28 -3.49
C ILE A 30 0.47 -1.89 -4.68
N VAL A 31 1.35 -1.12 -5.31
CA VAL A 31 2.24 -1.55 -6.39
C VAL A 31 3.66 -1.52 -5.86
N GLY A 32 4.24 -2.69 -5.70
CA GLY A 32 5.55 -2.86 -5.07
C GLY A 32 6.26 -4.12 -5.56
N ASP A 33 7.37 -4.41 -4.94
CA ASP A 33 8.20 -5.58 -5.24
C ASP A 33 8.13 -6.67 -4.14
N SER A 34 9.24 -7.36 -3.90
CA SER A 34 9.35 -8.43 -2.91
C SER A 34 9.05 -7.99 -1.48
N LEU A 35 9.31 -6.71 -1.14
CA LEU A 35 9.07 -6.16 0.19
C LEU A 35 7.57 -6.08 0.51
N SER A 36 6.74 -5.93 -0.51
CA SER A 36 5.28 -5.86 -0.40
C SER A 36 4.57 -7.14 -0.85
N ALA A 37 5.28 -8.09 -1.49
CA ALA A 37 4.76 -9.36 -1.99
C ALA A 37 4.94 -10.55 -1.02
N GLU A 38 5.37 -10.31 0.22
CA GLU A 38 5.65 -11.34 1.25
C GLU A 38 6.73 -12.36 0.86
N TYR A 39 7.76 -11.92 0.11
CA TYR A 39 8.83 -12.83 -0.27
C TYR A 39 9.52 -13.45 0.95
N GLY A 40 9.59 -14.79 0.97
CA GLY A 40 10.24 -15.54 2.06
C GLY A 40 9.51 -15.49 3.41
N LEU A 41 8.28 -14.95 3.47
CA LEU A 41 7.49 -14.83 4.69
C LEU A 41 6.34 -15.85 4.73
N PRO A 42 5.88 -16.24 5.92
CA PRO A 42 4.60 -16.93 6.05
C PRO A 42 3.47 -16.10 5.43
N ARG A 43 2.56 -16.76 4.76
CA ARG A 43 1.43 -16.08 4.12
C ARG A 43 0.58 -15.32 5.14
N GLY A 44 0.35 -14.05 4.89
CA GLY A 44 -0.45 -13.19 5.75
C GLY A 44 0.34 -12.43 6.81
N SER A 45 1.67 -12.61 6.90
CA SER A 45 2.51 -11.93 7.90
C SER A 45 3.17 -10.63 7.38
N GLY A 46 3.13 -10.36 6.07
CA GLY A 46 3.73 -9.16 5.49
C GLY A 46 3.00 -7.87 5.86
N TRP A 47 3.72 -6.75 5.81
CA TRP A 47 3.21 -5.43 6.22
C TRP A 47 1.92 -5.01 5.49
N VAL A 48 1.73 -5.41 4.24
CA VAL A 48 0.50 -5.12 3.46
C VAL A 48 -0.69 -5.90 4.00
N ASN A 49 -0.48 -7.13 4.49
CA ASN A 49 -1.53 -7.90 5.17
C ASN A 49 -1.87 -7.30 6.53
N LEU A 50 -0.86 -6.92 7.31
CA LEU A 50 -1.06 -6.23 8.59
C LEU A 50 -1.79 -4.90 8.39
N LEU A 51 -1.47 -4.14 7.34
CA LEU A 51 -2.20 -2.94 6.94
C LEU A 51 -3.68 -3.24 6.63
N SER A 52 -3.93 -4.30 5.86
CA SER A 52 -5.29 -4.72 5.52
C SER A 52 -6.11 -5.07 6.77
N GLN A 53 -5.51 -5.78 7.73
CA GLN A 53 -6.13 -6.12 9.01
C GLN A 53 -6.42 -4.87 9.85
N ARG A 54 -5.46 -3.94 9.94
CA ARG A 54 -5.64 -2.67 10.65
C ARG A 54 -6.76 -1.83 10.05
N LEU A 55 -6.81 -1.70 8.72
CA LEU A 55 -7.87 -0.97 8.04
C LEU A 55 -9.24 -1.61 8.24
N ALA A 56 -9.34 -2.93 8.23
CA ALA A 56 -10.60 -3.62 8.50
C ALA A 56 -11.18 -3.28 9.88
N GLN A 57 -10.34 -2.99 10.86
CA GLN A 57 -10.75 -2.61 12.22
C GLN A 57 -11.04 -1.11 12.37
N SER A 58 -10.18 -0.25 11.82
CA SER A 58 -10.23 1.19 12.07
C SER A 58 -10.90 2.00 10.95
N HIS A 59 -10.84 1.51 9.70
CA HIS A 59 -11.34 2.19 8.51
C HIS A 59 -11.98 1.18 7.54
N PRO A 60 -13.08 0.51 7.93
CA PRO A 60 -13.66 -0.62 7.18
C PRO A 60 -14.15 -0.28 5.78
N GLN A 61 -14.29 1.01 5.45
CA GLN A 61 -14.59 1.50 4.10
C GLN A 61 -13.41 1.37 3.12
N TRP A 62 -12.18 1.10 3.62
CA TRP A 62 -10.98 0.95 2.79
C TRP A 62 -10.66 -0.51 2.52
N LYS A 63 -10.39 -0.82 1.26
CA LYS A 63 -9.97 -2.15 0.82
C LYS A 63 -8.58 -2.08 0.19
N VAL A 64 -7.66 -2.92 0.66
CA VAL A 64 -6.30 -3.04 0.09
C VAL A 64 -6.33 -3.98 -1.11
N ILE A 65 -5.83 -3.51 -2.25
CA ILE A 65 -5.58 -4.27 -3.47
C ILE A 65 -4.07 -4.51 -3.56
N LYS A 66 -3.68 -5.77 -3.48
CA LYS A 66 -2.29 -6.21 -3.52
C LYS A 66 -1.88 -6.47 -4.96
N ALA A 67 -0.98 -5.68 -5.49
CA ALA A 67 -0.49 -5.79 -6.87
C ALA A 67 1.03 -5.78 -6.95
N SER A 68 1.70 -6.23 -5.89
CA SER A 68 3.17 -6.31 -5.82
C SER A 68 3.68 -7.62 -6.40
N ILE A 69 4.82 -7.58 -7.06
CA ILE A 69 5.47 -8.73 -7.72
C ILE A 69 6.93 -8.78 -7.29
N SER A 70 7.38 -9.90 -6.71
CA SER A 70 8.78 -10.06 -6.28
C SER A 70 9.76 -9.84 -7.43
N GLY A 71 10.80 -9.05 -7.19
CA GLY A 71 11.83 -8.71 -8.17
C GLY A 71 11.42 -7.65 -9.19
N GLU A 72 10.24 -7.03 -9.04
CA GLU A 72 9.74 -6.03 -9.98
C GLU A 72 10.59 -4.75 -9.94
N THR A 73 10.82 -4.18 -11.11
CA THR A 73 11.45 -2.87 -11.30
C THR A 73 10.41 -1.78 -11.54
N THR A 74 10.83 -0.52 -11.52
CA THR A 74 9.95 0.60 -11.89
C THR A 74 9.44 0.49 -13.32
N ALA A 75 10.21 -0.09 -14.24
CA ALA A 75 9.77 -0.35 -15.63
C ALA A 75 8.64 -1.39 -15.68
N GLY A 76 8.73 -2.45 -14.87
CA GLY A 76 7.66 -3.44 -14.72
C GLY A 76 6.37 -2.82 -14.17
N GLY A 77 6.48 -2.05 -13.10
CA GLY A 77 5.35 -1.31 -12.53
C GLY A 77 4.69 -0.37 -13.55
N ARG A 78 5.52 0.42 -14.29
CA ARG A 78 5.06 1.30 -15.37
C ARG A 78 4.25 0.57 -16.43
N SER A 79 4.71 -0.61 -16.86
CA SER A 79 4.08 -1.37 -17.96
C SER A 79 2.64 -1.81 -17.66
N ARG A 80 2.28 -1.96 -16.37
CA ARG A 80 0.98 -2.47 -15.94
C ARG A 80 0.10 -1.45 -15.20
N ILE A 81 0.65 -0.26 -14.89
CA ILE A 81 -0.06 0.71 -14.05
C ILE A 81 -1.41 1.14 -14.62
N GLU A 82 -1.50 1.40 -15.91
CA GLU A 82 -2.74 1.86 -16.53
C GLU A 82 -3.86 0.82 -16.42
N SER A 83 -3.54 -0.45 -16.68
CA SER A 83 -4.48 -1.56 -16.53
C SER A 83 -4.95 -1.70 -15.08
N LEU A 84 -4.04 -1.61 -14.11
CA LEU A 84 -4.36 -1.67 -12.69
C LEU A 84 -5.27 -0.50 -12.26
N LEU A 85 -4.96 0.72 -12.69
CA LEU A 85 -5.76 1.91 -12.38
C LEU A 85 -7.17 1.81 -12.99
N LYS A 86 -7.26 1.39 -14.24
CA LYS A 86 -8.55 1.19 -14.94
C LYS A 86 -9.42 0.14 -14.24
N THR A 87 -8.80 -0.98 -13.84
CA THR A 87 -9.50 -2.12 -13.22
C THR A 87 -9.96 -1.80 -11.81
N HIS A 88 -9.10 -1.18 -11.01
CA HIS A 88 -9.34 -1.02 -9.58
C HIS A 88 -9.85 0.36 -9.17
N ARG A 89 -9.66 1.38 -10.01
CA ARG A 89 -10.04 2.79 -9.76
C ARG A 89 -9.73 3.22 -8.32
N PRO A 90 -8.46 3.12 -7.90
CA PRO A 90 -8.11 3.34 -6.51
C PRO A 90 -8.28 4.80 -6.11
N ALA A 91 -8.71 5.05 -4.87
CA ALA A 91 -8.67 6.38 -4.26
C ALA A 91 -7.26 6.74 -3.77
N LEU A 92 -6.41 5.72 -3.54
CA LEU A 92 -5.02 5.87 -3.12
C LEU A 92 -4.14 4.81 -3.80
N LEU A 93 -3.08 5.26 -4.46
CA LEU A 93 -1.99 4.42 -4.97
C LEU A 93 -0.78 4.55 -4.05
N VAL A 94 -0.26 3.43 -3.59
CA VAL A 94 1.04 3.34 -2.90
C VAL A 94 2.04 2.70 -3.85
N ILE A 95 3.16 3.38 -4.12
CA ILE A 95 4.24 2.89 -4.98
C ILE A 95 5.44 2.56 -4.10
N GLU A 96 5.82 1.29 -4.05
CA GLU A 96 6.97 0.74 -3.32
C GLU A 96 7.87 0.02 -4.34
N LEU A 97 8.55 0.77 -5.19
CA LEU A 97 9.42 0.29 -6.27
C LEU A 97 10.68 1.14 -6.38
N GLY A 98 11.70 0.60 -7.02
CA GLY A 98 12.98 1.26 -7.29
C GLY A 98 14.16 0.57 -6.62
N GLY A 99 13.92 -0.23 -5.57
CA GLY A 99 14.97 -1.01 -4.91
C GLY A 99 15.68 -1.95 -5.90
N ASN A 100 14.92 -2.69 -6.70
CA ASN A 100 15.47 -3.59 -7.72
C ASN A 100 16.19 -2.84 -8.85
N ASP A 101 15.74 -1.66 -9.22
CA ASP A 101 16.42 -0.81 -10.21
C ASP A 101 17.81 -0.45 -9.69
N ALA A 102 17.90 0.05 -8.48
CA ALA A 102 19.15 0.46 -7.87
C ALA A 102 20.12 -0.71 -7.61
N LEU A 103 19.63 -1.83 -7.08
CA LEU A 103 20.42 -3.03 -6.83
C LEU A 103 21.01 -3.62 -8.12
N ARG A 104 20.33 -3.45 -9.26
CA ARG A 104 20.79 -3.90 -10.59
C ARG A 104 21.60 -2.85 -11.33
N GLY A 105 21.85 -1.68 -10.75
CA GLY A 105 22.59 -0.59 -11.39
C GLY A 105 21.89 0.01 -12.60
N LEU A 106 20.55 -0.02 -12.64
CA LEU A 106 19.80 0.61 -13.73
C LEU A 106 19.90 2.13 -13.62
N PRO A 107 19.78 2.88 -14.75
CA PRO A 107 19.89 4.33 -14.74
C PRO A 107 18.85 4.98 -13.83
N LEU A 108 19.29 5.80 -12.88
CA LEU A 108 18.41 6.51 -11.94
C LEU A 108 17.42 7.44 -12.64
N ALA A 109 17.81 8.00 -13.81
CA ALA A 109 16.90 8.80 -14.63
C ALA A 109 15.68 7.97 -15.09
N SER A 110 15.91 6.74 -15.54
CA SER A 110 14.82 5.84 -15.94
C SER A 110 13.92 5.46 -14.76
N THR A 111 14.51 5.21 -13.58
CA THR A 111 13.77 4.98 -12.34
C THR A 111 12.85 6.17 -12.03
N GLN A 112 13.40 7.39 -12.07
CA GLN A 112 12.65 8.62 -11.82
C GLN A 112 11.53 8.82 -12.84
N GLU A 113 11.78 8.64 -14.12
CA GLU A 113 10.79 8.77 -15.19
C GLU A 113 9.63 7.76 -15.03
N ASN A 114 9.94 6.52 -14.67
CA ASN A 114 8.93 5.49 -14.45
C ASN A 114 8.07 5.80 -13.22
N LEU A 115 8.67 6.21 -12.10
CA LEU A 115 7.94 6.64 -10.90
C LEU A 115 7.05 7.85 -11.20
N LEU A 116 7.58 8.84 -11.92
CA LEU A 116 6.85 10.03 -12.34
C LEU A 116 5.63 9.66 -13.19
N TYR A 117 5.83 8.81 -14.19
CA TYR A 117 4.75 8.33 -15.05
C TYR A 117 3.64 7.65 -14.25
N MET A 118 3.97 6.69 -13.38
CA MET A 118 2.99 5.99 -12.56
C MET A 118 2.19 6.95 -11.66
N ALA A 119 2.87 7.89 -11.03
CA ALA A 119 2.22 8.88 -10.18
C ALA A 119 1.30 9.82 -10.98
N GLN A 120 1.74 10.26 -12.16
CA GLN A 120 0.92 11.11 -13.04
C GLN A 120 -0.34 10.39 -13.52
N GLN A 121 -0.22 9.13 -13.96
CA GLN A 121 -1.38 8.34 -14.40
C GLN A 121 -2.41 8.15 -13.28
N ALA A 122 -1.96 7.90 -12.05
CA ALA A 122 -2.85 7.78 -10.90
C ALA A 122 -3.55 9.12 -10.58
N LYS A 123 -2.79 10.22 -10.56
CA LYS A 123 -3.33 11.56 -10.32
C LYS A 123 -4.34 11.99 -11.39
N ALA A 124 -4.08 11.68 -12.66
CA ALA A 124 -5.00 11.97 -13.76
C ALA A 124 -6.37 11.25 -13.61
N GLN A 125 -6.40 10.13 -12.87
CA GLN A 125 -7.63 9.41 -12.53
C GLN A 125 -8.19 9.79 -11.14
N GLY A 126 -7.69 10.85 -10.51
CA GLY A 126 -8.16 11.34 -9.23
C GLY A 126 -7.61 10.60 -7.99
N ALA A 127 -6.70 9.65 -8.16
CA ALA A 127 -6.09 8.97 -7.03
C ALA A 127 -5.07 9.86 -6.30
N ARG A 128 -5.03 9.77 -4.97
CA ARG A 128 -3.90 10.25 -4.19
C ARG A 128 -2.73 9.29 -4.36
N VAL A 129 -1.50 9.77 -4.22
CA VAL A 129 -0.30 8.95 -4.39
C VAL A 129 0.60 9.07 -3.17
N LEU A 130 1.07 7.93 -2.67
CA LEU A 130 2.15 7.80 -1.68
C LEU A 130 3.32 7.07 -2.34
N LEU A 131 4.49 7.70 -2.30
CA LEU A 131 5.75 7.08 -2.67
C LEU A 131 6.46 6.59 -1.40
N LEU A 132 6.87 5.32 -1.38
CA LEU A 132 7.74 4.79 -0.35
C LEU A 132 9.18 4.86 -0.87
N GLY A 133 9.92 5.87 -0.39
CA GLY A 133 11.31 6.11 -0.78
C GLY A 133 12.23 5.01 -0.27
N MET A 134 13.30 4.77 -1.00
CA MET A 134 14.26 3.71 -0.73
C MET A 134 15.68 4.23 -0.64
N LYS A 135 16.53 3.50 0.06
CA LYS A 135 17.99 3.65 0.07
C LYS A 135 18.62 2.29 -0.26
N VAL A 136 19.78 2.32 -0.87
CA VAL A 136 20.60 1.11 -1.07
C VAL A 136 21.64 0.99 0.03
N PRO A 137 22.24 -0.21 0.22
CA PRO A 137 23.30 -0.40 1.19
C PRO A 137 24.47 0.59 1.02
N PRO A 138 25.18 0.97 2.11
CA PRO A 138 26.23 2.00 2.06
C PRO A 138 27.38 1.73 1.09
N ASN A 139 27.63 0.45 0.76
CA ASN A 139 28.66 0.05 -0.19
C ASN A 139 28.40 0.50 -1.65
N TYR A 140 27.18 0.98 -1.95
CA TYR A 140 26.87 1.61 -3.26
C TYR A 140 27.37 3.05 -3.36
N GLY A 141 27.86 3.63 -2.25
CA GLY A 141 28.37 5.01 -2.18
C GLY A 141 27.33 6.04 -1.76
N ALA A 142 27.81 7.10 -1.09
CA ALA A 142 26.95 8.15 -0.56
C ALA A 142 26.26 8.94 -1.67
N ASP A 143 27.01 9.30 -2.71
CA ASP A 143 26.49 10.09 -3.84
C ASP A 143 25.36 9.37 -4.59
N TYR A 144 25.52 8.07 -4.80
CA TYR A 144 24.49 7.27 -5.44
C TYR A 144 23.21 7.20 -4.58
N ASN A 145 23.37 6.97 -3.27
CA ASN A 145 22.24 6.97 -2.34
C ASN A 145 21.51 8.32 -2.30
N GLU A 146 22.27 9.42 -2.31
CA GLU A 146 21.69 10.77 -2.33
C GLU A 146 20.90 11.01 -3.63
N GLN A 147 21.48 10.69 -4.78
CA GLN A 147 20.81 10.83 -6.07
C GLN A 147 19.55 9.96 -6.14
N PHE A 148 19.61 8.72 -5.64
CA PHE A 148 18.46 7.82 -5.59
C PHE A 148 17.34 8.36 -4.70
N ALA A 149 17.65 8.85 -3.51
CA ALA A 149 16.67 9.50 -2.64
C ALA A 149 16.08 10.78 -3.26
N LYS A 150 16.91 11.58 -3.94
CA LYS A 150 16.48 12.79 -4.68
C LYS A 150 15.46 12.47 -5.78
N ALA A 151 15.59 11.33 -6.47
CA ALA A 151 14.65 10.93 -7.51
C ALA A 151 13.21 10.83 -6.96
N PHE A 152 13.02 10.17 -5.81
CA PHE A 152 11.71 10.11 -5.14
C PHE A 152 11.19 11.48 -4.71
N ALA A 153 12.06 12.32 -4.13
CA ALA A 153 11.68 13.64 -3.68
C ALA A 153 11.25 14.56 -4.85
N GLN A 154 11.95 14.46 -5.99
CA GLN A 154 11.61 15.22 -7.19
C GLN A 154 10.26 14.76 -7.77
N VAL A 155 10.01 13.46 -7.86
CA VAL A 155 8.72 12.92 -8.31
C VAL A 155 7.59 13.35 -7.37
N ALA A 156 7.78 13.24 -6.06
CA ALA A 156 6.79 13.67 -5.07
C ALA A 156 6.45 15.14 -5.23
N LYS A 157 7.46 16.01 -5.40
CA LYS A 157 7.28 17.44 -5.61
C LYS A 157 6.54 17.75 -6.91
N GLN A 158 6.96 17.14 -8.04
CA GLN A 158 6.37 17.38 -9.36
C GLN A 158 4.90 16.94 -9.44
N THR A 159 4.55 15.85 -8.75
CA THR A 159 3.20 15.28 -8.79
C THR A 159 2.34 15.68 -7.59
N GLN A 160 2.88 16.47 -6.67
CA GLN A 160 2.21 16.76 -5.38
C GLN A 160 1.77 15.48 -4.66
N SER A 161 2.61 14.45 -4.72
CA SER A 161 2.41 13.19 -4.03
C SER A 161 2.98 13.26 -2.61
N ARG A 162 2.46 12.43 -1.71
CA ARG A 162 3.12 12.20 -0.41
C ARG A 162 4.35 11.33 -0.60
N LEU A 163 5.34 11.56 0.23
CA LEU A 163 6.57 10.77 0.29
C LEU A 163 6.84 10.33 1.72
N LEU A 164 7.08 9.04 1.91
CA LEU A 164 7.80 8.52 3.06
C LEU A 164 9.27 8.40 2.62
N PRO A 165 10.19 9.22 3.14
CA PRO A 165 11.54 9.37 2.55
C PRO A 165 12.38 8.10 2.54
N PHE A 166 12.24 7.25 3.58
CA PHE A 166 12.93 5.97 3.66
C PHE A 166 12.04 4.92 4.33
N PHE A 167 11.51 4.02 3.52
CA PHE A 167 10.56 2.99 3.98
C PHE A 167 11.13 2.04 5.03
N LEU A 168 12.40 1.66 4.90
CA LEU A 168 13.09 0.73 5.80
C LEU A 168 13.86 1.44 6.94
N GLU A 169 13.59 2.71 7.21
CA GLU A 169 14.29 3.49 8.24
C GLU A 169 14.32 2.81 9.63
N PRO A 170 13.21 2.21 10.13
CA PRO A 170 13.23 1.53 11.41
C PRO A 170 14.17 0.34 11.48
N LEU A 171 14.50 -0.25 10.34
CA LEU A 171 15.37 -1.43 10.25
C LEU A 171 16.86 -1.06 10.16
N ALA A 172 17.18 0.23 10.06
CA ALA A 172 18.56 0.72 10.13
C ALA A 172 19.15 0.65 11.55
N ALA A 173 18.29 0.57 12.59
CA ALA A 173 18.72 0.36 13.95
C ALA A 173 19.24 -1.09 14.13
N PRO A 174 20.20 -1.31 15.06
CA PRO A 174 20.68 -2.66 15.37
C PRO A 174 19.54 -3.61 15.70
N GLY A 175 19.53 -4.79 15.08
CA GLY A 175 18.52 -5.83 15.32
C GLY A 175 18.59 -6.93 14.27
N ASP A 176 17.86 -8.00 14.53
CA ASP A 176 17.68 -9.14 13.62
C ASP A 176 16.41 -8.91 12.79
N TRP A 177 16.52 -8.03 11.77
CA TRP A 177 15.37 -7.57 10.96
C TRP A 177 15.31 -8.18 9.56
N PHE A 178 16.38 -8.86 9.13
CA PHE A 178 16.50 -9.36 7.77
C PHE A 178 16.55 -10.89 7.73
N GLN A 179 16.15 -11.43 6.59
CA GLN A 179 16.32 -12.85 6.25
C GLN A 179 17.83 -13.16 6.06
N SER A 180 18.16 -14.42 5.84
CA SER A 180 19.55 -14.87 5.64
C SER A 180 20.26 -14.18 4.46
N ASP A 181 19.50 -13.68 3.49
CA ASP A 181 20.01 -12.94 2.33
C ASP A 181 20.44 -11.50 2.66
N ARG A 182 20.11 -10.98 3.85
CA ARG A 182 20.40 -9.61 4.33
C ARG A 182 19.80 -8.49 3.46
N ILE A 183 18.83 -8.81 2.64
CA ILE A 183 18.12 -7.88 1.75
C ILE A 183 16.65 -7.79 2.15
N HIS A 184 15.99 -8.92 2.34
CA HIS A 184 14.57 -8.96 2.61
C HIS A 184 14.29 -8.92 4.12
N PRO A 185 13.43 -8.00 4.58
CA PRO A 185 12.98 -7.96 5.98
C PRO A 185 12.31 -9.29 6.37
N ASN A 186 12.62 -9.77 7.57
CA ASN A 186 11.99 -10.97 8.12
C ASN A 186 10.60 -10.66 8.72
N GLU A 187 9.94 -11.66 9.28
CA GLU A 187 8.60 -11.53 9.85
C GLU A 187 8.52 -10.49 10.99
N LYS A 188 9.54 -10.42 11.85
CA LYS A 188 9.57 -9.46 12.97
C LYS A 188 9.61 -8.01 12.51
N ALA A 189 10.21 -7.75 11.35
CA ALA A 189 10.33 -6.41 10.78
C ALA A 189 9.00 -5.86 10.22
N GLN A 190 8.05 -6.73 9.86
CA GLN A 190 6.86 -6.31 9.13
C GLN A 190 5.96 -5.35 9.93
N SER A 191 5.84 -5.56 11.23
CA SER A 191 5.11 -4.65 12.12
C SER A 191 5.77 -3.28 12.24
N LEU A 192 7.11 -3.22 12.26
CA LEU A 192 7.87 -1.97 12.30
C LEU A 192 7.69 -1.17 10.99
N MET A 193 7.73 -1.85 9.85
CA MET A 193 7.49 -1.26 8.54
C MET A 193 6.08 -0.65 8.47
N LEU A 194 5.05 -1.36 8.96
CA LEU A 194 3.70 -0.83 9.04
C LEU A 194 3.61 0.36 10.01
N GLN A 195 4.17 0.26 11.22
CA GLN A 195 4.14 1.34 12.20
C GLN A 195 4.79 2.62 11.66
N HIS A 196 5.88 2.49 10.91
CA HIS A 196 6.56 3.61 10.28
C HIS A 196 5.74 4.25 9.13
N THR A 197 5.05 3.42 8.36
CA THR A 197 4.25 3.88 7.20
C THR A 197 2.89 4.45 7.63
N TRP A 198 2.31 3.94 8.71
CA TRP A 198 0.95 4.24 9.13
C TRP A 198 0.67 5.74 9.34
N PRO A 199 1.51 6.54 10.04
CA PRO A 199 1.21 7.96 10.27
C PRO A 199 1.06 8.79 9.00
N VAL A 200 1.74 8.36 7.92
CA VAL A 200 1.62 9.00 6.61
C VAL A 200 0.36 8.54 5.88
N LEU A 201 0.09 7.23 5.92
CA LEU A 201 -1.11 6.64 5.32
C LEU A 201 -2.39 7.15 5.98
N GLU A 202 -2.46 7.17 7.31
CA GLU A 202 -3.64 7.58 8.07
C GLU A 202 -4.11 9.00 7.71
N LYS A 203 -3.18 9.92 7.46
CA LYS A 203 -3.49 11.29 6.99
C LYS A 203 -4.01 11.34 5.56
N MET A 204 -3.98 10.20 4.86
CA MET A 204 -4.44 10.07 3.48
C MET A 204 -5.72 9.23 3.37
N LEU A 205 -6.33 8.80 4.46
CA LEU A 205 -7.60 8.09 4.51
C LEU A 205 -8.74 9.07 4.70
#